data_dacabf72b1b092acc8309bed70fefa53
#
_entry.id   dacabf72b1b092acc8309bed70fefa53
#
_cell.length_a   1.000
_cell.length_b   1.000
_cell.length_c   1.000
_cell.angle_alpha   90.00
_cell.angle_beta   90.00
_cell.angle_gamma   90.00
#
_symmetry.space_group_name_H-M   'P 1'
#
loop_
_entity.id
_entity.type
_entity.pdbx_description
1 polymer ?
#
loop_
_entity_poly.entity_id
_entity_poly.type
_entity_poly.pdbx_seq_one_letter_code
_entity_poly.pdbx_strand_id
1 'polypeptide(L)'
;KILLLSSSIGLSTLLFTGCTLPFGKYLEASNIKGTNAEEYSKKYGFIGGYNKLVEDIEKENELKNINNFDEEKQLNLIRNNAFLIERINNPSELLQLEAVSQHWSNIIYIKNPTDKVKKLAFENEDNLLKTIREYPSMIKHIDNPSENLQLEAVKFGGSYIEYIKEPSPNVQLKVVKSQGLNIQYIKNPSELIKSEAVRNNWRSI
;
A
#
# COMPACT_ATOMS: atom_id res chain seq x y z
N LYS A 1 -31.58 -17.38 30.49
CA LYS A 1 -32.39 -16.14 30.55
C LYS A 1 -31.43 -14.97 30.61
N ILE A 2 -31.50 -14.15 29.59
CA ILE A 2 -30.70 -12.89 29.51
C ILE A 2 -31.56 -11.81 30.15
N LEU A 3 -31.06 -11.15 31.17
CA LEU A 3 -31.67 -9.95 31.71
C LEU A 3 -30.89 -8.75 31.15
N LEU A 4 -31.52 -7.97 30.28
CA LEU A 4 -31.04 -6.66 29.85
C LEU A 4 -31.60 -5.62 30.82
N LEU A 5 -30.74 -5.08 31.67
CA LEU A 5 -31.06 -3.88 32.44
C LEU A 5 -30.47 -2.66 31.72
N SER A 6 -31.30 -1.89 31.03
CA SER A 6 -30.91 -0.59 30.50
C SER A 6 -31.22 0.49 31.57
N SER A 7 -30.21 1.15 32.09
CA SER A 7 -30.40 2.42 32.77
C SER A 7 -29.87 3.55 31.91
N SER A 8 -30.54 4.68 31.96
CA SER A 8 -30.28 5.91 31.20
C SER A 8 -28.93 6.59 31.55
N ILE A 9 -28.05 5.93 32.24
CA ILE A 9 -26.71 6.39 32.61
C ILE A 9 -25.76 5.22 32.36
N GLY A 10 -25.42 4.95 31.12
CA GLY A 10 -24.18 4.34 30.61
C GLY A 10 -23.54 3.13 31.28
N LEU A 11 -24.19 2.39 32.17
CA LEU A 11 -23.64 1.19 32.78
C LEU A 11 -24.67 0.06 32.73
N SER A 12 -24.64 -0.71 31.65
CA SER A 12 -25.32 -1.98 31.58
C SER A 12 -24.32 -3.12 31.72
N THR A 13 -24.46 -3.91 32.75
CA THR A 13 -23.74 -5.18 32.94
C THR A 13 -24.58 -6.31 32.37
N LEU A 14 -24.05 -7.03 31.40
CA LEU A 14 -24.63 -8.30 30.95
C LEU A 14 -24.21 -9.39 31.95
N LEU A 15 -25.16 -9.83 32.78
CA LEU A 15 -24.94 -10.97 33.68
C LEU A 15 -25.35 -12.27 32.97
N PHE A 16 -24.38 -13.07 32.60
CA PHE A 16 -24.57 -14.47 32.28
C PHE A 16 -24.38 -15.29 33.57
N THR A 17 -25.18 -16.31 33.77
CA THR A 17 -24.99 -17.29 34.84
C THR A 17 -23.61 -17.94 34.65
N GLY A 18 -22.61 -17.45 35.37
CA GLY A 18 -21.28 -18.02 35.43
C GLY A 18 -20.15 -17.25 34.74
N CYS A 19 -20.38 -16.16 33.98
CA CYS A 19 -19.33 -15.35 33.39
C CYS A 19 -19.69 -13.85 33.41
N THR A 20 -18.91 -13.06 34.12
CA THR A 20 -18.91 -11.60 34.00
C THR A 20 -18.06 -11.20 32.81
N LEU A 21 -18.68 -10.82 31.71
CA LEU A 21 -17.97 -10.21 30.58
C LEU A 21 -17.67 -8.73 30.92
N PRO A 22 -16.46 -8.25 30.67
CA PRO A 22 -16.12 -6.84 30.87
C PRO A 22 -16.83 -5.98 29.84
N PHE A 23 -18.01 -5.48 30.18
CA PHE A 23 -18.90 -4.71 29.31
C PHE A 23 -18.22 -3.44 28.75
N GLY A 24 -17.25 -2.86 29.48
CA GLY A 24 -16.46 -1.73 29.03
C GLY A 24 -15.69 -2.04 27.73
N LYS A 25 -15.06 -3.20 27.64
CA LYS A 25 -14.34 -3.61 26.42
C LYS A 25 -15.29 -3.84 25.22
N TYR A 26 -16.51 -4.30 25.47
CA TYR A 26 -17.51 -4.45 24.41
C TYR A 26 -17.98 -3.09 23.86
N LEU A 27 -18.16 -2.10 24.71
CA LEU A 27 -18.51 -0.71 24.29
C LEU A 27 -17.38 -0.07 23.50
N GLU A 28 -16.12 -0.25 23.92
CA GLU A 28 -14.97 0.20 23.15
C GLU A 28 -14.92 -0.47 21.76
N ALA A 29 -15.19 -1.77 21.71
CA ALA A 29 -15.26 -2.55 20.48
C ALA A 29 -16.38 -2.07 19.54
N SER A 30 -17.57 -1.81 20.06
CA SER A 30 -18.71 -1.36 19.26
C SER A 30 -18.56 0.06 18.72
N ASN A 31 -17.69 0.87 19.33
CA ASN A 31 -17.42 2.25 18.91
C ASN A 31 -16.27 2.39 17.90
N ILE A 32 -15.57 1.30 17.57
CA ILE A 32 -14.53 1.35 16.54
C ILE A 32 -15.20 1.42 15.17
N LYS A 33 -14.89 2.48 14.43
CA LYS A 33 -15.42 2.73 13.08
C LYS A 33 -15.07 1.55 12.16
N GLY A 34 -16.09 0.85 11.66
CA GLY A 34 -15.94 -0.31 10.78
C GLY A 34 -16.06 -1.67 11.48
N THR A 35 -16.19 -1.74 12.82
CA THR A 35 -16.49 -2.97 13.55
C THR A 35 -17.99 -3.18 13.69
N ASN A 36 -18.46 -4.34 13.27
CA ASN A 36 -19.86 -4.72 13.41
C ASN A 36 -19.98 -5.87 14.41
N ALA A 37 -20.19 -5.56 15.69
CA ALA A 37 -20.33 -6.54 16.76
C ALA A 37 -21.49 -7.55 16.50
N GLU A 38 -22.52 -7.10 15.80
CA GLU A 38 -23.64 -7.96 15.39
C GLU A 38 -23.21 -9.01 14.34
N GLU A 39 -22.38 -8.62 13.37
CA GLU A 39 -21.84 -9.51 12.34
C GLU A 39 -20.93 -10.57 12.97
N TYR A 40 -20.06 -10.18 13.88
CA TYR A 40 -19.21 -11.11 14.65
C TYR A 40 -20.05 -12.07 15.49
N SER A 41 -21.10 -11.59 16.13
CA SER A 41 -22.03 -12.43 16.89
C SER A 41 -22.76 -13.43 16.01
N LYS A 42 -23.18 -13.04 14.81
CA LYS A 42 -23.81 -13.94 13.82
C LYS A 42 -22.83 -15.02 13.33
N LYS A 43 -21.58 -14.65 13.07
CA LYS A 43 -20.57 -15.55 12.49
C LYS A 43 -19.99 -16.54 13.49
N TYR A 44 -19.74 -16.11 14.73
CA TYR A 44 -19.00 -16.90 15.74
C TYR A 44 -19.84 -17.24 16.97
N GLY A 45 -21.14 -16.91 16.99
CA GLY A 45 -21.97 -16.96 18.19
C GLY A 45 -21.67 -15.80 19.14
N PHE A 46 -22.55 -15.54 20.11
CA PHE A 46 -22.43 -14.34 20.95
C PHE A 46 -21.10 -14.26 21.72
N ILE A 47 -20.72 -15.33 22.43
CA ILE A 47 -19.46 -15.35 23.22
C ILE A 47 -18.24 -15.44 22.29
N GLY A 48 -18.28 -16.31 21.28
CA GLY A 48 -17.20 -16.47 20.31
C GLY A 48 -16.96 -15.21 19.50
N GLY A 49 -18.03 -14.53 19.08
CA GLY A 49 -17.97 -13.25 18.37
C GLY A 49 -17.37 -12.14 19.22
N TYR A 50 -17.75 -12.05 20.49
CA TYR A 50 -17.16 -11.08 21.42
C TYR A 50 -15.65 -11.32 21.60
N ASN A 51 -15.25 -12.56 21.91
CA ASN A 51 -13.84 -12.89 22.12
C ASN A 51 -13.00 -12.60 20.87
N LYS A 52 -13.52 -12.98 19.69
CA LYS A 52 -12.83 -12.70 18.41
C LYS A 52 -12.73 -11.20 18.13
N LEU A 53 -13.80 -10.46 18.37
CA LEU A 53 -13.81 -9.01 18.21
C LEU A 53 -12.78 -8.33 19.14
N VAL A 54 -12.71 -8.75 20.42
CA VAL A 54 -11.72 -8.21 21.37
C VAL A 54 -10.29 -8.55 20.91
N GLU A 55 -10.04 -9.77 20.46
CA GLU A 55 -8.73 -10.19 19.91
C GLU A 55 -8.33 -9.33 18.71
N ASP A 56 -9.24 -9.11 17.75
CA ASP A 56 -8.97 -8.31 16.54
C ASP A 56 -8.72 -6.84 16.91
N ILE A 57 -9.41 -6.30 17.91
CA ILE A 57 -9.19 -4.93 18.41
C ILE A 57 -7.85 -4.81 19.13
N GLU A 58 -7.52 -5.76 20.01
CA GLU A 58 -6.25 -5.76 20.73
C GLU A 58 -5.08 -5.84 19.72
N LYS A 59 -5.19 -6.69 18.71
CA LYS A 59 -4.23 -6.80 17.61
C LYS A 59 -4.12 -5.50 16.80
N GLU A 60 -5.24 -4.88 16.44
CA GLU A 60 -5.22 -3.60 15.70
C GLU A 60 -4.66 -2.47 16.55
N ASN A 61 -4.95 -2.43 17.85
CA ASN A 61 -4.36 -1.45 18.76
C ASN A 61 -2.85 -1.65 18.96
N GLU A 62 -2.39 -2.90 18.98
CA GLU A 62 -0.97 -3.22 18.96
C GLU A 62 -0.32 -2.68 17.68
N LEU A 63 -0.92 -2.95 16.51
CA LEU A 63 -0.40 -2.49 15.22
C LEU A 63 -0.37 -0.97 15.05
N LYS A 64 -1.23 -0.21 15.75
CA LYS A 64 -1.15 1.26 15.78
C LYS A 64 0.16 1.77 16.40
N ASN A 65 0.75 0.97 17.28
CA ASN A 65 2.00 1.32 17.96
C ASN A 65 3.23 0.67 17.33
N ILE A 66 3.13 0.11 16.12
CA ILE A 66 4.19 -0.65 15.45
C ILE A 66 5.52 0.12 15.36
N ASN A 67 5.44 1.45 15.23
CA ASN A 67 6.62 2.31 15.13
C ASN A 67 7.36 2.51 16.47
N ASN A 68 6.75 2.14 17.60
CA ASN A 68 7.36 2.19 18.94
C ASN A 68 8.00 0.85 19.34
N PHE A 69 7.85 -0.19 18.52
CA PHE A 69 8.45 -1.49 18.77
C PHE A 69 9.92 -1.48 18.37
N ASP A 70 10.70 -2.30 19.07
CA ASP A 70 12.07 -2.61 18.63
C ASP A 70 12.06 -3.34 17.28
N GLU A 71 13.22 -3.38 16.65
CA GLU A 71 13.38 -3.96 15.30
C GLU A 71 13.03 -5.46 15.27
N GLU A 72 13.35 -6.21 16.34
CA GLU A 72 13.07 -7.64 16.42
C GLU A 72 11.57 -7.91 16.42
N LYS A 73 10.80 -7.15 17.19
CA LYS A 73 9.34 -7.25 17.23
C LYS A 73 8.73 -6.82 15.90
N GLN A 74 9.22 -5.73 15.29
CA GLN A 74 8.79 -5.31 13.94
C GLN A 74 9.09 -6.40 12.90
N LEU A 75 10.27 -7.01 12.97
CA LEU A 75 10.67 -8.10 12.05
C LEU A 75 9.75 -9.31 12.18
N ASN A 76 9.42 -9.71 13.40
CA ASN A 76 8.49 -10.81 13.64
C ASN A 76 7.09 -10.52 13.09
N LEU A 77 6.61 -9.27 13.21
CA LEU A 77 5.34 -8.86 12.61
C LEU A 77 5.38 -8.91 11.08
N ILE A 78 6.47 -8.45 10.45
CA ILE A 78 6.66 -8.50 8.99
C ILE A 78 6.75 -9.96 8.51
N ARG A 79 7.44 -10.85 9.23
CA ARG A 79 7.49 -12.29 8.91
C ARG A 79 6.12 -12.94 8.88
N ASN A 80 5.21 -12.50 9.74
CA ASN A 80 3.83 -12.98 9.75
C ASN A 80 2.94 -12.29 8.70
N ASN A 81 3.22 -11.02 8.38
CA ASN A 81 2.49 -10.25 7.40
C ASN A 81 3.36 -9.14 6.81
N ALA A 82 3.94 -9.40 5.65
CA ALA A 82 4.86 -8.48 4.98
C ALA A 82 4.24 -7.13 4.60
N PHE A 83 2.91 -7.05 4.43
CA PHE A 83 2.22 -5.77 4.14
C PHE A 83 2.29 -4.78 5.30
N LEU A 84 2.62 -5.22 6.51
CA LEU A 84 2.81 -4.31 7.64
C LEU A 84 3.97 -3.34 7.47
N ILE A 85 4.85 -3.57 6.48
CA ILE A 85 5.91 -2.62 6.10
C ILE A 85 5.34 -1.22 5.76
N GLU A 86 4.12 -1.14 5.22
CA GLU A 86 3.43 0.12 4.93
C GLU A 86 3.23 0.99 6.17
N ARG A 87 3.03 0.36 7.34
CA ARG A 87 2.76 1.02 8.61
C ARG A 87 4.02 1.46 9.36
N ILE A 88 5.21 1.02 8.91
CA ILE A 88 6.48 1.33 9.58
C ILE A 88 7.10 2.57 8.95
N ASN A 89 7.30 3.59 9.79
CA ASN A 89 7.99 4.81 9.39
C ASN A 89 9.50 4.55 9.28
N ASN A 90 10.08 4.80 8.10
CA ASN A 90 11.51 4.62 7.85
C ASN A 90 12.03 3.22 8.25
N PRO A 91 11.48 2.15 7.67
CA PRO A 91 11.90 0.80 7.99
C PRO A 91 13.40 0.60 7.68
N SER A 92 14.10 -0.13 8.56
CA SER A 92 15.50 -0.48 8.33
C SER A 92 15.68 -1.36 7.08
N GLU A 93 16.90 -1.45 6.55
CA GLU A 93 17.18 -2.32 5.40
C GLU A 93 16.78 -3.78 5.67
N LEU A 94 16.95 -4.26 6.91
CA LEU A 94 16.55 -5.61 7.30
C LEU A 94 15.04 -5.83 7.14
N LEU A 95 14.24 -4.91 7.65
CA LEU A 95 12.77 -4.97 7.54
C LEU A 95 12.30 -4.86 6.08
N GLN A 96 12.94 -3.98 5.31
CA GLN A 96 12.66 -3.83 3.88
C GLN A 96 12.97 -5.11 3.11
N LEU A 97 14.14 -5.73 3.34
CA LEU A 97 14.55 -6.99 2.70
C LEU A 97 13.63 -8.14 3.08
N GLU A 98 13.25 -8.26 4.35
CA GLU A 98 12.31 -9.29 4.79
C GLU A 98 10.96 -9.16 4.07
N ALA A 99 10.40 -7.96 4.03
CA ALA A 99 9.12 -7.72 3.38
C ALA A 99 9.16 -8.04 1.87
N VAL A 100 10.21 -7.60 1.18
CA VAL A 100 10.37 -7.78 -0.27
C VAL A 100 10.73 -9.24 -0.62
N SER A 101 11.45 -9.96 0.25
CA SER A 101 11.77 -11.38 0.04
C SER A 101 10.51 -12.26 0.03
N GLN A 102 9.50 -11.91 0.84
CA GLN A 102 8.23 -12.64 0.85
C GLN A 102 7.41 -12.36 -0.41
N HIS A 103 7.37 -11.10 -0.84
CA HIS A 103 6.74 -10.71 -2.09
C HIS A 103 7.36 -9.42 -2.62
N TRP A 104 7.93 -9.48 -3.82
CA TRP A 104 8.62 -8.37 -4.48
C TRP A 104 7.78 -7.08 -4.56
N SER A 105 6.44 -7.20 -4.70
CA SER A 105 5.54 -6.04 -4.80
C SER A 105 5.47 -5.21 -3.51
N ASN A 106 5.93 -5.73 -2.36
CA ASN A 106 5.97 -4.96 -1.12
C ASN A 106 6.86 -3.72 -1.20
N ILE A 107 7.75 -3.64 -2.21
CA ILE A 107 8.56 -2.44 -2.46
C ILE A 107 7.71 -1.19 -2.70
N ILE A 108 6.47 -1.31 -3.19
CA ILE A 108 5.56 -0.18 -3.42
C ILE A 108 5.22 0.59 -2.14
N TYR A 109 5.27 -0.10 -0.99
CA TYR A 109 4.98 0.47 0.33
C TYR A 109 6.21 1.10 1.00
N ILE A 110 7.40 0.98 0.38
CA ILE A 110 8.66 1.49 0.92
C ILE A 110 9.02 2.82 0.25
N LYS A 111 8.99 3.92 1.01
CA LYS A 111 9.25 5.26 0.45
C LYS A 111 10.65 5.41 -0.12
N ASN A 112 11.66 4.88 0.58
CA ASN A 112 13.08 4.99 0.24
C ASN A 112 13.72 3.60 0.28
N PRO A 113 13.46 2.73 -0.72
CA PRO A 113 14.06 1.41 -0.76
C PRO A 113 15.57 1.52 -0.99
N THR A 114 16.35 0.72 -0.23
CA THR A 114 17.80 0.65 -0.43
C THR A 114 18.14 -0.03 -1.76
N ASP A 115 19.37 0.14 -2.25
CA ASP A 115 19.78 -0.46 -3.53
C ASP A 115 19.73 -1.99 -3.49
N LYS A 116 20.01 -2.60 -2.33
CA LYS A 116 19.86 -4.06 -2.16
C LYS A 116 18.39 -4.48 -2.26
N VAL A 117 17.48 -3.72 -1.69
CA VAL A 117 16.04 -3.97 -1.75
C VAL A 117 15.52 -3.83 -3.17
N LYS A 118 15.94 -2.77 -3.88
CA LYS A 118 15.60 -2.59 -5.30
C LYS A 118 16.13 -3.76 -6.14
N LYS A 119 17.39 -4.17 -5.93
CA LYS A 119 17.97 -5.30 -6.63
C LYS A 119 17.15 -6.57 -6.40
N LEU A 120 16.81 -6.88 -5.15
CA LEU A 120 16.00 -8.05 -4.81
C LEU A 120 14.61 -8.00 -5.47
N ALA A 121 13.93 -6.86 -5.39
CA ALA A 121 12.59 -6.70 -5.95
C ALA A 121 12.56 -6.82 -7.47
N PHE A 122 13.64 -6.38 -8.13
CA PHE A 122 13.71 -6.16 -9.57
C PHE A 122 14.62 -7.14 -10.31
N GLU A 123 15.01 -8.25 -9.67
CA GLU A 123 15.83 -9.28 -10.33
C GLU A 123 15.16 -9.92 -11.55
N ASN A 124 13.82 -9.90 -11.61
CA ASN A 124 13.07 -10.55 -12.69
C ASN A 124 12.28 -9.50 -13.50
N GLU A 125 12.55 -9.42 -14.81
CA GLU A 125 11.86 -8.48 -15.72
C GLU A 125 10.35 -8.71 -15.78
N ASP A 126 9.87 -9.94 -15.65
CA ASP A 126 8.43 -10.24 -15.60
C ASP A 126 7.76 -9.64 -14.35
N ASN A 127 8.45 -9.67 -13.22
CA ASN A 127 7.97 -9.04 -12.00
C ASN A 127 7.94 -7.52 -12.14
N LEU A 128 8.96 -6.95 -12.78
CA LEU A 128 9.00 -5.52 -13.12
C LEU A 128 7.83 -5.11 -14.00
N LEU A 129 7.56 -5.85 -15.07
CA LEU A 129 6.45 -5.58 -15.96
C LEU A 129 5.10 -5.65 -15.23
N LYS A 130 4.90 -6.64 -14.35
CA LYS A 130 3.70 -6.73 -13.52
C LYS A 130 3.57 -5.53 -12.60
N THR A 131 4.66 -5.14 -11.93
CA THR A 131 4.67 -3.95 -11.06
C THR A 131 4.29 -2.69 -11.82
N ILE A 132 4.90 -2.47 -12.99
CA ILE A 132 4.64 -1.27 -13.80
C ILE A 132 3.20 -1.25 -14.32
N ARG A 133 2.61 -2.39 -14.61
CA ARG A 133 1.18 -2.47 -15.00
C ARG A 133 0.24 -2.07 -13.90
N GLU A 134 0.54 -2.46 -12.67
CA GLU A 134 -0.29 -2.11 -11.50
C GLU A 134 0.03 -0.72 -10.95
N TYR A 135 1.31 -0.36 -10.94
CA TYR A 135 1.83 0.88 -10.34
C TYR A 135 2.85 1.57 -11.27
N PRO A 136 2.41 2.25 -12.34
CA PRO A 136 3.31 2.83 -13.35
C PRO A 136 4.35 3.82 -12.78
N SER A 137 4.02 4.50 -11.68
CA SER A 137 4.93 5.44 -11.00
C SER A 137 6.15 4.75 -10.37
N MET A 138 6.13 3.41 -10.23
CA MET A 138 7.28 2.66 -9.71
C MET A 138 8.48 2.69 -10.64
N ILE A 139 8.31 3.07 -11.91
CA ILE A 139 9.41 3.28 -12.86
C ILE A 139 10.49 4.22 -12.33
N LYS A 140 10.14 5.16 -11.44
CA LYS A 140 11.08 6.09 -10.79
C LYS A 140 12.14 5.41 -9.90
N HIS A 141 11.87 4.19 -9.44
CA HIS A 141 12.76 3.42 -8.57
C HIS A 141 13.63 2.42 -9.33
N ILE A 142 13.43 2.29 -10.64
CA ILE A 142 14.20 1.40 -11.50
C ILE A 142 15.34 2.20 -12.12
N ASP A 143 16.58 1.81 -11.81
CA ASP A 143 17.74 2.42 -12.43
C ASP A 143 17.89 1.84 -13.85
N ASN A 144 17.94 2.73 -14.85
CA ASN A 144 18.08 2.39 -16.28
C ASN A 144 17.02 1.36 -16.77
N PRO A 145 15.72 1.69 -16.68
CA PRO A 145 14.68 0.77 -17.10
C PRO A 145 14.80 0.45 -18.59
N SER A 146 14.59 -0.80 -18.97
CA SER A 146 14.57 -1.21 -20.38
C SER A 146 13.50 -0.42 -21.16
N GLU A 147 13.69 -0.25 -22.48
CA GLU A 147 12.71 0.45 -23.31
C GLU A 147 11.31 -0.18 -23.19
N ASN A 148 11.24 -1.49 -23.03
CA ASN A 148 9.98 -2.21 -22.84
C ASN A 148 9.26 -1.77 -21.54
N LEU A 149 9.99 -1.65 -20.44
CA LEU A 149 9.44 -1.13 -19.17
C LEU A 149 9.01 0.34 -19.28
N GLN A 150 9.84 1.16 -19.97
CA GLN A 150 9.51 2.56 -20.22
C GLN A 150 8.21 2.68 -21.03
N LEU A 151 8.09 1.91 -22.13
CA LEU A 151 6.89 1.88 -22.97
C LEU A 151 5.66 1.40 -22.19
N GLU A 152 5.82 0.40 -21.32
CA GLU A 152 4.74 -0.09 -20.50
C GLU A 152 4.24 0.98 -19.51
N ALA A 153 5.14 1.68 -18.83
CA ALA A 153 4.78 2.75 -17.90
C ALA A 153 3.98 3.87 -18.60
N VAL A 154 4.43 4.34 -19.76
CA VAL A 154 3.78 5.45 -20.45
C VAL A 154 2.46 5.08 -21.14
N LYS A 155 2.10 3.80 -21.25
CA LYS A 155 0.77 3.35 -21.72
C LYS A 155 -0.36 3.83 -20.80
N PHE A 156 -0.10 3.90 -19.51
CA PHE A 156 -1.08 4.31 -18.50
C PHE A 156 -1.22 5.82 -18.36
N GLY A 157 -0.26 6.57 -18.91
CA GLY A 157 -0.27 8.03 -18.94
C GLY A 157 1.06 8.59 -19.41
N GLY A 158 1.04 9.51 -20.37
CA GLY A 158 2.26 10.11 -20.91
C GLY A 158 3.08 10.90 -19.89
N SER A 159 2.44 11.35 -18.80
CA SER A 159 3.11 12.05 -17.69
C SER A 159 4.12 11.17 -16.94
N TYR A 160 3.95 9.83 -16.95
CA TYR A 160 4.91 8.94 -16.29
C TYR A 160 6.32 9.01 -16.88
N ILE A 161 6.50 9.63 -18.08
CA ILE A 161 7.82 9.88 -18.66
C ILE A 161 8.68 10.78 -17.77
N GLU A 162 8.10 11.65 -16.95
CA GLU A 162 8.84 12.53 -16.02
C GLU A 162 9.65 11.75 -14.98
N TYR A 163 9.24 10.51 -14.66
CA TYR A 163 9.92 9.64 -13.73
C TYR A 163 11.07 8.84 -14.36
N ILE A 164 11.23 8.91 -15.67
CA ILE A 164 12.29 8.21 -16.41
C ILE A 164 13.46 9.19 -16.62
N LYS A 165 14.63 8.87 -16.04
CA LYS A 165 15.80 9.76 -16.11
C LYS A 165 16.23 10.02 -17.56
N GLU A 166 16.29 8.96 -18.37
CA GLU A 166 16.72 8.98 -19.76
C GLU A 166 15.71 8.20 -20.63
N PRO A 167 14.57 8.83 -20.97
CA PRO A 167 13.59 8.16 -21.81
C PRO A 167 14.12 7.98 -23.23
N SER A 168 13.94 6.76 -23.79
CA SER A 168 14.38 6.46 -25.15
C SER A 168 13.66 7.37 -26.18
N PRO A 169 14.28 7.66 -27.33
CA PRO A 169 13.63 8.44 -28.39
C PRO A 169 12.26 7.86 -28.84
N ASN A 170 12.13 6.54 -28.84
CA ASN A 170 10.89 5.86 -29.18
C ASN A 170 9.79 6.11 -28.12
N VAL A 171 10.15 6.07 -26.84
CA VAL A 171 9.24 6.39 -25.73
C VAL A 171 8.80 7.86 -25.80
N GLN A 172 9.73 8.80 -26.01
CA GLN A 172 9.41 10.21 -26.18
C GLN A 172 8.43 10.42 -27.34
N LEU A 173 8.72 9.81 -28.49
CA LEU A 173 7.87 9.89 -29.68
C LEU A 173 6.47 9.31 -29.43
N LYS A 174 6.38 8.16 -28.73
CA LYS A 174 5.11 7.55 -28.33
C LYS A 174 4.26 8.47 -27.50
N VAL A 175 4.88 9.12 -26.52
CA VAL A 175 4.20 10.02 -25.57
C VAL A 175 3.65 11.26 -26.29
N VAL A 176 4.41 11.92 -27.16
CA VAL A 176 3.94 13.11 -27.89
C VAL A 176 2.94 12.76 -28.99
N LYS A 177 3.04 11.57 -29.58
CA LYS A 177 2.04 11.08 -30.55
C LYS A 177 0.69 10.75 -29.89
N SER A 178 0.71 10.28 -28.63
CA SER A 178 -0.54 10.06 -27.89
C SER A 178 -1.23 11.37 -27.54
N GLN A 179 -0.45 12.35 -27.07
CA GLN A 179 -0.92 13.70 -26.76
C GLN A 179 0.25 14.67 -26.84
N GLY A 180 0.22 15.63 -27.77
CA GLY A 180 1.32 16.59 -27.98
C GLY A 180 1.70 17.38 -26.74
N LEU A 181 0.73 17.76 -25.88
CA LEU A 181 0.98 18.47 -24.62
C LEU A 181 1.86 17.70 -23.64
N ASN A 182 2.01 16.39 -23.78
CA ASN A 182 2.90 15.61 -22.93
C ASN A 182 4.38 15.98 -23.11
N ILE A 183 4.74 16.78 -24.12
CA ILE A 183 6.10 17.30 -24.29
C ILE A 183 6.58 18.06 -23.06
N GLN A 184 5.68 18.66 -22.28
CA GLN A 184 6.01 19.36 -21.03
C GLN A 184 6.71 18.48 -19.99
N TYR A 185 6.54 17.15 -20.06
CA TYR A 185 7.16 16.18 -19.18
C TYR A 185 8.49 15.64 -19.71
N ILE A 186 8.92 16.05 -20.91
CA ILE A 186 10.16 15.58 -21.54
C ILE A 186 11.26 16.64 -21.33
N LYS A 187 12.35 16.24 -20.64
CA LYS A 187 13.53 17.09 -20.48
C LYS A 187 14.30 17.13 -21.80
N ASN A 188 14.62 18.34 -22.28
CA ASN A 188 15.42 18.56 -23.49
C ASN A 188 14.94 17.78 -24.73
N PRO A 189 13.66 17.94 -25.16
CA PRO A 189 13.16 17.25 -26.34
C PRO A 189 13.91 17.68 -27.59
N SER A 190 14.21 16.70 -28.48
CA SER A 190 14.83 16.99 -29.79
C SER A 190 13.87 17.76 -30.70
N GLU A 191 14.40 18.36 -31.77
CA GLU A 191 13.58 19.10 -32.77
C GLU A 191 12.53 18.17 -33.42
N LEU A 192 12.86 16.89 -33.60
CA LEU A 192 11.91 15.89 -34.08
C LEU A 192 10.73 15.73 -33.11
N ILE A 193 11.00 15.62 -31.82
CA ILE A 193 9.95 15.47 -30.80
C ILE A 193 9.11 16.74 -30.69
N LYS A 194 9.73 17.92 -30.77
CA LYS A 194 9.01 19.20 -30.78
C LYS A 194 8.08 19.32 -31.97
N SER A 195 8.58 19.01 -33.18
CA SER A 195 7.78 19.07 -34.40
C SER A 195 6.60 18.08 -34.37
N GLU A 196 6.81 16.88 -33.83
CA GLU A 196 5.76 15.89 -33.67
C GLU A 196 4.71 16.31 -32.65
N ALA A 197 5.13 16.92 -31.52
CA ALA A 197 4.22 17.44 -30.51
C ALA A 197 3.31 18.55 -31.08
N VAL A 198 3.90 19.50 -31.84
CA VAL A 198 3.13 20.57 -32.51
C VAL A 198 2.17 20.03 -33.55
N ARG A 199 2.60 19.03 -34.33
CA ARG A 199 1.75 18.37 -35.32
C ARG A 199 0.52 17.72 -34.68
N ASN A 200 0.71 17.13 -33.51
CA ASN A 200 -0.37 16.52 -32.73
C ASN A 200 -1.23 17.57 -32.00
N ASN A 201 -0.60 18.61 -31.46
CA ASN A 201 -1.29 19.71 -30.80
C ASN A 201 -0.48 21.00 -30.90
N TRP A 202 -0.96 21.97 -31.70
CA TRP A 202 -0.30 23.26 -31.92
C TRP A 202 -0.03 24.09 -30.65
N ARG A 203 -0.71 23.75 -29.51
CA ARG A 203 -0.49 24.38 -28.21
C ARG A 203 0.68 23.75 -27.41
N SER A 204 1.44 22.85 -28.01
CA SER A 204 2.53 22.11 -27.34
C SER A 204 3.86 22.88 -27.25
N ILE A 205 3.91 24.13 -27.72
CA ILE A 205 5.05 25.04 -27.65
C ILE A 205 4.63 26.34 -27.00
#